data_4d8f5d59251280cb576516df20e01b5f
#
_entry.id   4d8f5d59251280cb576516df20e01b5f
#
_cell.length_a   1.000
_cell.length_b   1.000
_cell.length_c   1.000
_cell.angle_alpha   90.00
_cell.angle_beta   90.00
_cell.angle_gamma   90.00
#
_symmetry.space_group_name_H-M   'P 1'
#
loop_
_entity.id
_entity.type
_entity.pdbx_description
1 polymer ?
#
loop_
_entity_poly.entity_id
_entity_poly.type
_entity_poly.pdbx_seq_one_letter_code
_entity_poly.pdbx_strand_id
1 'polypeptide(L)'
;MIEVSLLINPEFYKTLAKIFCGDETELFTYKTGPQLVDFFNSYFGFSDVYRQGFPTRWVYVNDKLLSFSETGKLDLFFSIILSKQYLLTERQKGEVDSLEYQQKILTELNKVCSIYSLYLSKKGNEFFLVETDQDLVEIGKGGFADIFLQKSTGLVLKKLNEDSVRHESLRSRFRREFEITKSCSDIESIINVYDFNIDNYSYTMEKADFTLANYIKESELPDESKFNILRQILHTISLVHKRGILHRDLSPTNIFFINGIVKTTRENDMIPLK
;
A
#
# COMPACT_ATOMS: atom_id res chain seq x y z
N MET A 1 -30.16 3.56 -7.66
CA MET A 1 -28.75 3.86 -8.03
C MET A 1 -28.28 2.65 -8.82
N ILE A 2 -27.89 2.84 -10.08
CA ILE A 2 -27.35 1.78 -10.90
C ILE A 2 -25.93 1.57 -10.37
N GLU A 3 -25.66 0.44 -9.70
CA GLU A 3 -24.30 0.01 -9.41
C GLU A 3 -23.60 -0.17 -10.76
N VAL A 4 -22.64 0.70 -11.03
CA VAL A 4 -21.73 0.52 -12.15
C VAL A 4 -20.87 -0.68 -11.77
N SER A 5 -21.15 -1.84 -12.39
CA SER A 5 -20.29 -3.01 -12.22
C SER A 5 -18.89 -2.63 -12.68
N LEU A 6 -17.90 -2.73 -11.80
CA LEU A 6 -16.49 -2.59 -12.11
C LEU A 6 -16.15 -3.49 -13.33
N LEU A 7 -15.69 -2.89 -14.41
CA LEU A 7 -15.18 -3.63 -15.58
C LEU A 7 -13.78 -4.15 -15.23
N ILE A 8 -13.74 -5.17 -14.39
CA ILE A 8 -12.49 -5.78 -13.94
C ILE A 8 -11.94 -6.70 -15.03
N ASN A 9 -10.63 -6.58 -15.31
CA ASN A 9 -9.95 -7.44 -16.26
C ASN A 9 -10.11 -8.94 -15.89
N PRO A 10 -10.57 -9.82 -16.79
CA PRO A 10 -10.74 -11.25 -16.51
C PRO A 10 -9.50 -11.98 -15.98
N GLU A 11 -8.29 -11.55 -16.36
CA GLU A 11 -7.05 -12.13 -15.85
C GLU A 11 -6.86 -11.87 -14.33
N PHE A 12 -7.47 -10.83 -13.76
CA PHE A 12 -7.50 -10.60 -12.32
C PHE A 12 -8.15 -11.78 -11.59
N TYR A 13 -9.33 -12.21 -12.04
CA TYR A 13 -10.05 -13.33 -11.40
C TYR A 13 -9.28 -14.63 -11.49
N LYS A 14 -8.63 -14.89 -12.60
CA LYS A 14 -7.78 -16.06 -12.82
C LYS A 14 -6.57 -16.06 -11.88
N THR A 15 -5.89 -14.93 -11.75
CA THR A 15 -4.76 -14.77 -10.83
C THR A 15 -5.23 -14.96 -9.39
N LEU A 16 -6.33 -14.30 -8.99
CA LEU A 16 -6.90 -14.44 -7.66
C LEU A 16 -7.33 -15.88 -7.36
N ALA A 17 -7.93 -16.57 -8.35
CA ALA A 17 -8.31 -17.97 -8.21
C ALA A 17 -7.14 -18.90 -7.92
N LYS A 18 -6.02 -18.72 -8.63
CA LYS A 18 -4.81 -19.53 -8.42
C LYS A 18 -4.17 -19.24 -7.06
N ILE A 19 -4.12 -17.97 -6.65
CA ILE A 19 -3.64 -17.57 -5.32
C ILE A 19 -4.51 -18.22 -4.24
N PHE A 20 -5.84 -18.13 -4.33
CA PHE A 20 -6.75 -18.71 -3.35
C PHE A 20 -6.69 -20.25 -3.30
N CYS A 21 -6.44 -20.90 -4.42
CA CYS A 21 -6.20 -22.35 -4.49
C CYS A 21 -4.90 -22.79 -3.85
N GLY A 22 -3.97 -21.86 -3.56
CA GLY A 22 -2.60 -22.17 -3.13
C GLY A 22 -1.71 -22.70 -4.25
N ASP A 23 -2.00 -22.35 -5.51
CA ASP A 23 -1.20 -22.75 -6.68
C ASP A 23 -0.09 -21.72 -6.99
N GLU A 24 -0.34 -20.46 -6.70
CA GLU A 24 0.59 -19.36 -6.88
C GLU A 24 0.72 -18.60 -5.55
N THR A 25 1.93 -18.37 -5.08
CA THR A 25 2.26 -17.74 -3.80
C THR A 25 1.93 -18.61 -2.56
N GLU A 26 2.62 -18.38 -1.45
CA GLU A 26 2.37 -19.04 -0.17
C GLU A 26 1.35 -18.27 0.71
N LEU A 27 0.47 -17.48 0.08
CA LEU A 27 -0.51 -16.66 0.82
C LEU A 27 -1.62 -17.49 1.44
N PHE A 28 -2.09 -18.50 0.72
CA PHE A 28 -3.09 -19.45 1.19
C PHE A 28 -2.57 -20.86 1.07
N THR A 29 -3.05 -21.74 1.97
CA THR A 29 -2.72 -23.16 1.90
C THR A 29 -3.35 -23.81 0.67
N TYR A 30 -2.68 -24.86 0.18
CA TYR A 30 -3.19 -25.64 -0.93
C TYR A 30 -4.56 -26.24 -0.60
N LYS A 31 -5.56 -26.02 -1.46
CA LYS A 31 -6.93 -26.52 -1.30
C LYS A 31 -7.24 -27.59 -2.33
N THR A 32 -7.72 -28.72 -1.86
CA THR A 32 -8.23 -29.80 -2.73
C THR A 32 -9.60 -29.41 -3.33
N GLY A 33 -10.02 -30.11 -4.39
CA GLY A 33 -11.36 -29.88 -4.99
C GLY A 33 -12.51 -29.99 -4.00
N PRO A 34 -12.60 -31.04 -3.16
CA PRO A 34 -13.59 -31.11 -2.09
C PRO A 34 -13.56 -29.91 -1.13
N GLN A 35 -12.39 -29.48 -0.68
CA GLN A 35 -12.27 -28.33 0.21
C GLN A 35 -12.76 -27.02 -0.41
N LEU A 36 -12.53 -26.83 -1.72
CA LEU A 36 -13.06 -25.68 -2.44
C LEU A 36 -14.59 -25.72 -2.53
N VAL A 37 -15.16 -26.89 -2.83
CA VAL A 37 -16.62 -27.10 -2.85
C VAL A 37 -17.22 -26.83 -1.48
N ASP A 38 -16.64 -27.37 -0.42
CA ASP A 38 -17.08 -27.15 0.96
C ASP A 38 -17.01 -25.65 1.35
N PHE A 39 -15.96 -24.95 0.94
CA PHE A 39 -15.84 -23.51 1.16
C PHE A 39 -17.00 -22.73 0.52
N PHE A 40 -17.21 -22.91 -0.79
CA PHE A 40 -18.26 -22.16 -1.49
C PHE A 40 -19.66 -22.54 -1.02
N ASN A 41 -19.91 -23.80 -0.73
CA ASN A 41 -21.19 -24.24 -0.18
C ASN A 41 -21.46 -23.64 1.21
N SER A 42 -20.45 -23.67 2.09
CA SER A 42 -20.60 -23.20 3.47
C SER A 42 -20.75 -21.69 3.59
N TYR A 43 -19.98 -20.92 2.85
CA TYR A 43 -19.95 -19.46 2.98
C TYR A 43 -20.92 -18.73 2.04
N PHE A 44 -21.29 -19.34 0.90
CA PHE A 44 -22.08 -18.68 -0.14
C PHE A 44 -23.40 -19.38 -0.46
N GLY A 45 -23.68 -20.51 0.18
CA GLY A 45 -24.93 -21.23 0.02
C GLY A 45 -25.07 -21.97 -1.31
N PHE A 46 -23.96 -22.33 -1.95
CA PHE A 46 -24.00 -23.22 -3.11
C PHE A 46 -24.32 -24.65 -2.69
N SER A 47 -24.69 -25.50 -3.65
CA SER A 47 -24.96 -26.93 -3.47
C SER A 47 -24.14 -27.76 -4.46
N ASP A 48 -22.89 -27.35 -4.67
CA ASP A 48 -21.98 -28.01 -5.61
C ASP A 48 -21.50 -29.35 -5.05
N VAL A 49 -21.18 -30.27 -5.94
CA VAL A 49 -20.69 -31.60 -5.59
C VAL A 49 -19.41 -31.92 -6.33
N TYR A 50 -18.37 -32.30 -5.60
CA TYR A 50 -17.13 -32.77 -6.21
C TYR A 50 -17.32 -34.19 -6.76
N ARG A 51 -17.16 -34.36 -8.07
CA ARG A 51 -17.36 -35.65 -8.77
C ARG A 51 -16.46 -35.78 -10.00
N GLN A 52 -16.47 -36.96 -10.62
CA GLN A 52 -15.75 -37.15 -11.89
C GLN A 52 -16.18 -36.10 -12.95
N GLY A 53 -15.21 -35.52 -13.64
CA GLY A 53 -15.45 -34.42 -14.57
C GLY A 53 -15.46 -33.03 -13.91
N PHE A 54 -15.14 -32.92 -12.62
CA PHE A 54 -14.97 -31.62 -11.97
C PHE A 54 -13.86 -30.81 -12.68
N PRO A 55 -14.04 -29.50 -12.92
CA PRO A 55 -13.04 -28.68 -13.57
C PRO A 55 -11.74 -28.60 -12.75
N THR A 56 -10.67 -28.13 -13.34
CA THR A 56 -9.46 -27.83 -12.57
C THR A 56 -9.78 -26.82 -11.46
N ARG A 57 -9.11 -26.95 -10.33
CA ARG A 57 -9.42 -26.19 -9.08
C ARG A 57 -9.53 -24.69 -9.34
N TRP A 58 -8.53 -24.10 -9.99
CA TRP A 58 -8.53 -22.67 -10.25
C TRP A 58 -9.63 -22.24 -11.25
N VAL A 59 -10.01 -23.09 -12.21
CA VAL A 59 -11.14 -22.82 -13.12
C VAL A 59 -12.44 -22.76 -12.35
N TYR A 60 -12.69 -23.73 -11.46
CA TYR A 60 -13.86 -23.72 -10.59
C TYR A 60 -13.95 -22.44 -9.76
N VAL A 61 -12.83 -22.03 -9.13
CA VAL A 61 -12.78 -20.80 -8.34
C VAL A 61 -12.97 -19.57 -9.21
N ASN A 62 -12.33 -19.51 -10.37
CA ASN A 62 -12.47 -18.42 -11.33
C ASN A 62 -13.92 -18.19 -11.75
N ASP A 63 -14.65 -19.27 -12.06
CA ASP A 63 -16.06 -19.19 -12.45
C ASP A 63 -16.94 -18.66 -11.29
N LYS A 64 -16.63 -19.02 -10.05
CA LYS A 64 -17.29 -18.46 -8.86
C LYS A 64 -16.99 -16.97 -8.69
N LEU A 65 -15.74 -16.55 -8.86
CA LEU A 65 -15.34 -15.15 -8.74
C LEU A 65 -15.98 -14.29 -9.83
N LEU A 66 -16.05 -14.78 -11.06
CA LEU A 66 -16.78 -14.10 -12.15
C LEU A 66 -18.27 -13.93 -11.79
N SER A 67 -18.92 -14.97 -11.31
CA SER A 67 -20.31 -14.90 -10.84
C SER A 67 -20.46 -13.90 -9.66
N PHE A 68 -19.49 -13.81 -8.76
CA PHE A 68 -19.51 -12.85 -7.65
C PHE A 68 -19.38 -11.40 -8.12
N SER A 69 -18.62 -11.16 -9.17
CA SER A 69 -18.53 -9.85 -9.82
C SER A 69 -19.88 -9.38 -10.37
N GLU A 70 -20.64 -10.30 -10.98
CA GLU A 70 -21.97 -10.00 -11.52
C GLU A 70 -23.05 -9.84 -10.45
N THR A 71 -22.88 -10.52 -9.30
CA THR A 71 -23.89 -10.58 -8.21
C THR A 71 -23.53 -9.70 -7.02
N GLY A 72 -22.48 -8.87 -7.08
CA GLY A 72 -22.05 -7.99 -5.98
C GLY A 72 -21.51 -8.73 -4.76
N LYS A 73 -21.09 -10.00 -4.89
CA LYS A 73 -20.58 -10.82 -3.77
C LYS A 73 -19.07 -10.84 -3.63
N LEU A 74 -18.35 -10.09 -4.47
CA LEU A 74 -16.88 -10.10 -4.48
C LEU A 74 -16.30 -9.52 -3.18
N ASP A 75 -16.90 -8.44 -2.67
CA ASP A 75 -16.52 -7.84 -1.38
C ASP A 75 -16.76 -8.77 -0.20
N LEU A 76 -17.86 -9.53 -0.24
CA LEU A 76 -18.14 -10.58 0.76
C LEU A 76 -17.07 -11.67 0.71
N PHE A 77 -16.64 -12.09 -0.49
CA PHE A 77 -15.56 -13.06 -0.65
C PHE A 77 -14.27 -12.57 0.01
N PHE A 78 -13.85 -11.34 -0.27
CA PHE A 78 -12.66 -10.77 0.36
C PHE A 78 -12.82 -10.63 1.88
N SER A 79 -14.00 -10.20 2.34
CA SER A 79 -14.27 -10.08 3.77
C SER A 79 -14.19 -11.43 4.50
N ILE A 80 -14.59 -12.52 3.86
CA ILE A 80 -14.49 -13.87 4.42
C ILE A 80 -13.03 -14.33 4.46
N ILE A 81 -12.32 -14.33 3.32
CA ILE A 81 -10.95 -14.87 3.23
C ILE A 81 -9.93 -14.08 4.02
N LEU A 82 -10.20 -12.80 4.28
CA LEU A 82 -9.39 -11.92 5.11
C LEU A 82 -9.88 -11.82 6.55
N SER A 83 -10.99 -12.51 6.91
CA SER A 83 -11.44 -12.52 8.30
C SER A 83 -10.46 -13.23 9.21
N LYS A 84 -10.33 -12.75 10.45
CA LYS A 84 -9.47 -13.41 11.46
C LYS A 84 -9.86 -14.89 11.65
N GLN A 85 -11.16 -15.17 11.64
CA GLN A 85 -11.67 -16.54 11.83
C GLN A 85 -11.21 -17.46 10.69
N TYR A 86 -11.33 -17.01 9.43
CA TYR A 86 -10.90 -17.82 8.28
C TYR A 86 -9.38 -17.99 8.27
N LEU A 87 -8.62 -16.93 8.51
CA LEU A 87 -7.16 -16.96 8.53
C LEU A 87 -6.60 -17.84 9.64
N LEU A 88 -7.31 -18.01 10.75
CA LEU A 88 -6.93 -18.98 11.79
C LEU A 88 -7.08 -20.43 11.31
N THR A 89 -8.02 -20.73 10.40
CA THR A 89 -8.17 -22.08 9.81
C THR A 89 -7.12 -22.37 8.74
N GLU A 90 -6.62 -21.34 8.05
CA GLU A 90 -5.57 -21.44 7.03
C GLU A 90 -4.16 -21.63 7.63
N ARG A 91 -4.00 -21.34 8.90
CA ARG A 91 -2.68 -21.39 9.56
C ARG A 91 -2.20 -22.82 9.79
N GLN A 92 -1.04 -23.15 9.25
CA GLN A 92 -0.20 -24.21 9.81
C GLN A 92 0.37 -23.71 11.15
N LYS A 93 0.31 -24.57 12.19
CA LYS A 93 0.72 -24.31 13.58
C LYS A 93 2.09 -23.60 13.65
N GLY A 94 2.10 -22.31 13.99
CA GLY A 94 3.32 -21.52 14.23
C GLY A 94 3.02 -20.02 14.32
N GLU A 95 3.07 -19.49 15.47
CA GLU A 95 3.46 -18.18 16.00
C GLU A 95 3.50 -16.94 15.09
N VAL A 96 2.37 -16.37 14.68
CA VAL A 96 2.27 -14.95 14.35
C VAL A 96 0.92 -14.45 14.84
N ASP A 97 0.83 -13.26 15.38
CA ASP A 97 -0.42 -12.62 15.75
C ASP A 97 -1.37 -12.61 14.54
N SER A 98 -2.64 -12.94 14.76
CA SER A 98 -3.65 -13.00 13.70
C SER A 98 -3.83 -11.68 12.96
N LEU A 99 -3.49 -10.56 13.58
CA LEU A 99 -3.52 -9.23 12.97
C LEU A 99 -2.34 -9.02 12.01
N GLU A 100 -1.15 -9.40 12.42
CA GLU A 100 0.06 -9.31 11.59
C GLU A 100 -0.06 -10.19 10.35
N TYR A 101 -0.60 -11.41 10.51
CA TYR A 101 -0.85 -12.31 9.39
C TYR A 101 -1.92 -11.76 8.43
N GLN A 102 -3.03 -11.19 8.95
CA GLN A 102 -4.03 -10.51 8.13
C GLN A 102 -3.41 -9.36 7.33
N GLN A 103 -2.57 -8.54 7.99
CA GLN A 103 -1.91 -7.42 7.35
C GLN A 103 -0.94 -7.86 6.26
N LYS A 104 -0.18 -8.93 6.50
CA LYS A 104 0.72 -9.52 5.50
C LYS A 104 -0.06 -9.97 4.26
N ILE A 105 -1.15 -10.74 4.44
CA ILE A 105 -1.96 -11.21 3.30
C ILE A 105 -2.59 -10.04 2.56
N LEU A 106 -3.14 -9.06 3.27
CA LEU A 106 -3.74 -7.87 2.67
C LEU A 106 -2.72 -7.10 1.82
N THR A 107 -1.50 -6.93 2.32
CA THR A 107 -0.41 -6.26 1.61
C THR A 107 -0.06 -6.99 0.31
N GLU A 108 0.09 -8.31 0.36
CA GLU A 108 0.42 -9.10 -0.83
C GLU A 108 -0.74 -9.15 -1.84
N LEU A 109 -1.99 -9.28 -1.38
CA LEU A 109 -3.14 -9.19 -2.28
C LEU A 109 -3.25 -7.82 -2.94
N ASN A 110 -2.94 -6.74 -2.21
CA ASN A 110 -2.95 -5.40 -2.78
C ASN A 110 -1.85 -5.18 -3.82
N LYS A 111 -0.70 -5.86 -3.74
CA LYS A 111 0.28 -5.88 -4.83
C LYS A 111 -0.31 -6.48 -6.10
N VAL A 112 -1.07 -7.56 -5.97
CA VAL A 112 -1.76 -8.19 -7.11
C VAL A 112 -2.88 -7.28 -7.64
N CYS A 113 -3.71 -6.73 -6.76
CA CYS A 113 -4.79 -5.81 -7.15
C CYS A 113 -4.26 -4.59 -7.90
N SER A 114 -3.11 -4.02 -7.47
CA SER A 114 -2.52 -2.83 -8.07
C SER A 114 -2.14 -3.00 -9.56
N ILE A 115 -1.79 -4.23 -9.97
CA ILE A 115 -1.51 -4.56 -11.38
C ILE A 115 -2.73 -4.29 -12.27
N TYR A 116 -3.92 -4.38 -11.70
CA TYR A 116 -5.21 -4.21 -12.38
C TYR A 116 -5.90 -2.88 -12.02
N SER A 117 -5.17 -1.93 -11.45
CA SER A 117 -5.71 -0.65 -10.97
C SER A 117 -6.82 -0.82 -9.93
N LEU A 118 -6.70 -1.85 -9.10
CA LEU A 118 -7.63 -2.19 -8.03
C LEU A 118 -6.93 -2.14 -6.67
N TYR A 119 -7.73 -2.02 -5.62
CA TYR A 119 -7.25 -1.99 -4.25
C TYR A 119 -8.29 -2.57 -3.28
N LEU A 120 -7.86 -3.32 -2.27
CA LEU A 120 -8.71 -3.81 -1.19
C LEU A 120 -8.70 -2.80 -0.04
N SER A 121 -9.78 -2.06 0.10
CA SER A 121 -10.02 -1.10 1.19
C SER A 121 -10.65 -1.81 2.38
N LYS A 122 -10.20 -1.52 3.61
CA LYS A 122 -10.77 -2.07 4.85
C LYS A 122 -11.64 -1.02 5.53
N LYS A 123 -12.90 -1.39 5.85
CA LYS A 123 -13.82 -0.56 6.64
C LYS A 123 -14.42 -1.40 7.77
N GLY A 124 -13.96 -1.16 8.98
CA GLY A 124 -14.30 -2.04 10.11
C GLY A 124 -13.72 -3.44 9.94
N ASN A 125 -14.58 -4.45 9.85
CA ASN A 125 -14.20 -5.84 9.60
C ASN A 125 -14.45 -6.29 8.14
N GLU A 126 -14.92 -5.42 7.29
CA GLU A 126 -15.26 -5.70 5.89
C GLU A 126 -14.17 -5.18 4.96
N PHE A 127 -14.03 -5.85 3.81
CA PHE A 127 -13.08 -5.51 2.76
C PHE A 127 -13.81 -5.28 1.45
N PHE A 128 -13.47 -4.19 0.78
CA PHE A 128 -14.10 -3.73 -0.46
C PHE A 128 -13.06 -3.64 -1.55
N LEU A 129 -13.36 -4.18 -2.72
CA LEU A 129 -12.52 -4.01 -3.91
C LEU A 129 -12.90 -2.68 -4.58
N VAL A 130 -11.95 -1.76 -4.65
CA VAL A 130 -12.15 -0.40 -5.20
C VAL A 130 -11.14 -0.12 -6.32
N GLU A 131 -11.51 0.77 -7.24
CA GLU A 131 -10.56 1.28 -8.23
C GLU A 131 -9.55 2.21 -7.57
N THR A 132 -8.29 2.12 -8.02
CA THR A 132 -7.19 2.90 -7.45
C THR A 132 -7.47 4.41 -7.51
N ASP A 133 -8.09 4.88 -8.59
CA ASP A 133 -8.42 6.31 -8.75
C ASP A 133 -9.44 6.82 -7.70
N GLN A 134 -10.34 5.95 -7.21
CA GLN A 134 -11.29 6.30 -6.15
C GLN A 134 -10.66 6.29 -4.75
N ASP A 135 -9.56 5.54 -4.57
CA ASP A 135 -8.81 5.48 -3.32
C ASP A 135 -7.89 6.68 -3.11
N LEU A 136 -7.48 7.34 -4.19
CA LEU A 136 -6.53 8.45 -4.15
C LEU A 136 -7.27 9.79 -3.99
N VAL A 137 -6.86 10.56 -2.98
CA VAL A 137 -7.28 11.96 -2.81
C VAL A 137 -6.05 12.84 -2.97
N GLU A 138 -6.05 13.74 -3.94
CA GLU A 138 -4.99 14.74 -4.09
C GLU A 138 -4.96 15.63 -2.84
N ILE A 139 -3.82 15.66 -2.16
CA ILE A 139 -3.57 16.44 -0.94
C ILE A 139 -2.48 17.50 -1.14
N GLY A 140 -1.79 17.46 -2.26
CA GLY A 140 -0.77 18.44 -2.61
C GLY A 140 -0.36 18.33 -4.07
N LYS A 141 0.05 19.45 -4.65
CA LYS A 141 0.54 19.55 -6.02
C LYS A 141 1.87 20.27 -6.03
N GLY A 142 2.88 19.60 -6.54
CA GLY A 142 4.23 20.15 -6.67
C GLY A 142 4.61 20.42 -8.13
N GLY A 143 5.74 21.09 -8.34
CA GLY A 143 6.26 21.37 -9.69
C GLY A 143 6.65 20.10 -10.46
N PHE A 144 7.04 19.03 -9.76
CA PHE A 144 7.54 17.79 -10.36
C PHE A 144 6.70 16.56 -10.02
N ALA A 145 6.05 16.53 -8.86
CA ALA A 145 5.30 15.41 -8.37
C ALA A 145 4.02 15.87 -7.68
N ASP A 146 2.97 15.08 -7.84
CA ASP A 146 1.69 15.24 -7.17
C ASP A 146 1.62 14.29 -5.97
N ILE A 147 0.93 14.73 -4.92
CA ILE A 147 0.84 14.03 -3.64
C ILE A 147 -0.60 13.61 -3.40
N PHE A 148 -0.80 12.32 -3.18
CA PHE A 148 -2.13 11.76 -2.94
C PHE A 148 -2.17 11.03 -1.60
N LEU A 149 -3.29 11.14 -0.90
CA LEU A 149 -3.60 10.27 0.24
C LEU A 149 -4.31 9.02 -0.28
N GLN A 150 -3.77 7.85 0.05
CA GLN A 150 -4.47 6.58 -0.12
C GLN A 150 -5.39 6.36 1.07
N LYS A 151 -6.70 6.50 0.87
CA LYS A 151 -7.69 6.37 1.96
C LYS A 151 -7.66 5.00 2.63
N SER A 152 -7.42 3.98 1.84
CA SER A 152 -7.42 2.58 2.26
C SER A 152 -6.26 2.21 3.18
N THR A 153 -5.06 2.75 2.95
CA THR A 153 -3.86 2.48 3.75
C THR A 153 -3.55 3.57 4.76
N GLY A 154 -4.07 4.77 4.54
CA GLY A 154 -3.64 5.97 5.24
C GLY A 154 -2.22 6.44 4.86
N LEU A 155 -1.60 5.80 3.86
CA LEU A 155 -0.30 6.22 3.34
C LEU A 155 -0.42 7.36 2.35
N VAL A 156 0.67 8.04 2.13
CA VAL A 156 0.80 9.06 1.09
C VAL A 156 1.49 8.46 -0.12
N LEU A 157 0.90 8.66 -1.29
CA LEU A 157 1.50 8.34 -2.59
C LEU A 157 2.09 9.61 -3.19
N LYS A 158 3.40 9.63 -3.43
CA LYS A 158 4.09 10.67 -4.22
C LYS A 158 4.29 10.12 -5.62
N LYS A 159 3.81 10.83 -6.64
CA LYS A 159 3.84 10.40 -8.04
C LYS A 159 4.36 11.53 -8.92
N LEU A 160 5.29 11.22 -9.83
CA LEU A 160 5.71 12.21 -10.84
C LEU A 160 4.50 12.63 -11.68
N ASN A 161 4.36 13.93 -11.90
CA ASN A 161 3.31 14.43 -12.79
C ASN A 161 3.61 14.05 -14.26
N GLU A 162 2.62 14.13 -15.14
CA GLU A 162 2.71 13.68 -16.53
C GLU A 162 3.83 14.34 -17.32
N ASP A 163 4.12 15.61 -17.07
CA ASP A 163 5.19 16.31 -17.75
C ASP A 163 6.56 15.85 -17.27
N SER A 164 6.72 15.66 -15.96
CA SER A 164 7.97 15.22 -15.35
C SER A 164 8.36 13.80 -15.73
N VAL A 165 7.38 12.89 -15.87
CA VAL A 165 7.62 11.49 -16.31
C VAL A 165 8.28 11.42 -17.68
N ARG A 166 8.07 12.38 -18.57
CA ARG A 166 8.69 12.42 -19.92
C ARG A 166 10.20 12.71 -19.88
N HIS A 167 10.70 13.28 -18.79
CA HIS A 167 12.10 13.67 -18.64
C HIS A 167 12.91 12.60 -17.88
N GLU A 168 13.86 11.96 -18.56
CA GLU A 168 14.70 10.91 -17.97
C GLU A 168 15.47 11.39 -16.74
N SER A 169 15.98 12.62 -16.76
CA SER A 169 16.67 13.21 -15.63
C SER A 169 15.79 13.32 -14.37
N LEU A 170 14.51 13.66 -14.54
CA LEU A 170 13.56 13.76 -13.43
C LEU A 170 13.16 12.38 -12.90
N ARG A 171 12.98 11.38 -13.80
CA ARG A 171 12.73 10.00 -13.38
C ARG A 171 13.90 9.44 -12.58
N SER A 172 15.14 9.62 -13.07
CA SER A 172 16.35 9.16 -12.38
C SER A 172 16.51 9.84 -11.00
N ARG A 173 16.23 11.13 -10.94
CA ARG A 173 16.25 11.93 -9.73
C ARG A 173 15.22 11.46 -8.71
N PHE A 174 13.99 11.23 -9.13
CA PHE A 174 12.88 10.75 -8.29
C PHE A 174 13.14 9.36 -7.71
N ARG A 175 13.65 8.43 -8.54
CA ARG A 175 14.06 7.11 -8.09
C ARG A 175 15.17 7.18 -7.06
N ARG A 176 16.18 8.02 -7.30
CA ARG A 176 17.32 8.21 -6.38
C ARG A 176 16.85 8.79 -5.03
N GLU A 177 15.93 9.73 -5.04
CA GLU A 177 15.30 10.26 -3.83
C GLU A 177 14.73 9.13 -2.98
N PHE A 178 13.91 8.26 -3.59
CA PHE A 178 13.35 7.09 -2.92
C PHE A 178 14.45 6.17 -2.37
N GLU A 179 15.40 5.74 -3.20
CA GLU A 179 16.45 4.78 -2.81
C GLU A 179 17.28 5.28 -1.62
N ILE A 180 17.61 6.56 -1.61
CA ILE A 180 18.39 7.14 -0.53
C ILE A 180 17.55 7.31 0.73
N THR A 181 16.31 7.79 0.63
CA THR A 181 15.41 7.88 1.79
C THR A 181 15.20 6.49 2.39
N LYS A 182 15.00 5.47 1.56
CA LYS A 182 14.88 4.07 1.99
C LYS A 182 16.13 3.57 2.71
N SER A 183 17.32 3.94 2.24
CA SER A 183 18.59 3.57 2.88
C SER A 183 18.81 4.19 4.27
N CYS A 184 18.00 5.18 4.63
CA CYS A 184 18.03 5.84 5.93
C CYS A 184 16.85 5.46 6.84
N SER A 185 16.11 4.40 6.51
CA SER A 185 14.90 3.96 7.24
C SER A 185 15.14 3.56 8.71
N ASP A 186 16.38 3.30 9.09
CA ASP A 186 16.78 3.05 10.48
C ASP A 186 17.00 4.34 11.31
N ILE A 187 16.93 5.52 10.69
CA ILE A 187 16.95 6.81 11.37
C ILE A 187 15.50 7.23 11.62
N GLU A 188 15.03 7.17 12.86
CA GLU A 188 13.65 7.47 13.25
C GLU A 188 13.15 8.83 12.76
N SER A 189 14.05 9.82 12.70
CA SER A 189 13.75 11.19 12.25
C SER A 189 13.82 11.39 10.72
N ILE A 190 13.90 10.32 9.95
CA ILE A 190 13.69 10.31 8.50
C ILE A 190 12.30 9.73 8.21
N ILE A 191 11.61 10.30 7.22
CA ILE A 191 10.30 9.81 6.80
C ILE A 191 10.42 8.40 6.24
N ASN A 192 9.51 7.50 6.63
CA ASN A 192 9.51 6.14 6.09
C ASN A 192 8.92 6.13 4.69
N VAL A 193 9.65 5.49 3.76
CA VAL A 193 9.19 5.19 2.40
C VAL A 193 9.11 3.67 2.22
N TYR A 194 8.12 3.20 1.47
CA TYR A 194 7.82 1.77 1.42
C TYR A 194 8.07 1.17 0.05
N ASP A 195 7.18 1.36 -0.91
CA ASP A 195 7.18 0.68 -2.19
C ASP A 195 7.34 1.68 -3.33
N PHE A 196 8.24 1.37 -4.27
CA PHE A 196 8.45 2.15 -5.49
C PHE A 196 7.86 1.43 -6.69
N ASN A 197 7.01 2.13 -7.44
CA ASN A 197 6.45 1.64 -8.70
C ASN A 197 7.19 2.30 -9.87
N ILE A 198 7.89 1.48 -10.69
CA ILE A 198 8.68 1.95 -11.83
C ILE A 198 7.80 2.31 -13.03
N ASP A 199 6.61 1.70 -13.17
CA ASP A 199 5.78 1.87 -14.36
C ASP A 199 5.13 3.26 -14.41
N ASN A 200 4.75 3.78 -13.24
CA ASN A 200 4.12 5.09 -13.11
C ASN A 200 4.96 6.12 -12.33
N TYR A 201 6.20 5.77 -11.98
CA TYR A 201 7.11 6.58 -11.18
C TYR A 201 6.44 7.17 -9.94
N SER A 202 6.02 6.30 -9.05
CA SER A 202 5.45 6.67 -7.77
C SER A 202 6.05 5.87 -6.62
N TYR A 203 5.95 6.38 -5.41
CA TYR A 203 6.26 5.62 -4.20
C TYR A 203 5.33 5.99 -3.05
N THR A 204 5.18 5.06 -2.11
CA THR A 204 4.39 5.28 -0.90
C THR A 204 5.28 5.68 0.26
N MET A 205 4.74 6.53 1.15
CA MET A 205 5.42 6.98 2.36
C MET A 205 4.43 7.15 3.51
N GLU A 206 4.93 7.22 4.74
CA GLU A 206 4.10 7.52 5.90
C GLU A 206 3.47 8.91 5.78
N LYS A 207 2.25 9.05 6.33
CA LYS A 207 1.52 10.31 6.33
C LYS A 207 2.02 11.19 7.46
N ALA A 208 2.37 12.42 7.14
CA ALA A 208 2.64 13.46 8.14
C ALA A 208 1.34 14.07 8.68
N ASP A 209 1.37 14.48 9.94
CA ASP A 209 0.28 15.23 10.56
C ASP A 209 0.22 16.64 9.95
N PHE A 210 1.37 17.31 9.85
CA PHE A 210 1.56 18.63 9.23
C PHE A 210 3.03 18.88 8.93
N THR A 211 3.31 19.95 8.15
CA THR A 211 4.67 20.43 7.87
C THR A 211 5.06 21.56 8.84
N LEU A 212 6.35 21.79 9.01
CA LEU A 212 6.84 22.96 9.76
C LEU A 212 6.32 24.26 9.14
N ALA A 213 6.18 24.32 7.80
CA ALA A 213 5.63 25.48 7.12
C ALA A 213 4.18 25.76 7.54
N ASN A 214 3.35 24.73 7.70
CA ASN A 214 1.98 24.87 8.20
C ASN A 214 1.97 25.31 9.67
N TYR A 215 2.82 24.67 10.48
CA TYR A 215 2.88 24.96 11.91
C TYR A 215 3.27 26.42 12.21
N ILE A 216 4.24 26.97 11.46
CA ILE A 216 4.65 28.39 11.63
C ILE A 216 3.55 29.36 11.19
N LYS A 217 2.70 28.97 10.23
CA LYS A 217 1.60 29.83 9.75
C LYS A 217 0.42 29.89 10.71
N GLU A 218 0.17 28.78 11.41
CA GLU A 218 -1.03 28.62 12.23
C GLU A 218 -0.85 29.04 13.68
N SER A 219 0.41 29.15 14.17
CA SER A 219 0.69 29.48 15.56
C SER A 219 2.01 30.20 15.77
N GLU A 220 2.03 31.16 16.69
CA GLU A 220 3.29 31.69 17.23
C GLU A 220 3.93 30.63 18.14
N LEU A 221 5.09 30.16 17.72
CA LEU A 221 5.85 29.15 18.46
C LEU A 221 6.59 29.81 19.63
N PRO A 222 6.45 29.30 20.86
CA PRO A 222 7.32 29.69 21.97
C PRO A 222 8.79 29.41 21.62
N ASP A 223 9.71 30.24 22.12
CA ASP A 223 11.13 30.08 21.81
C ASP A 223 11.69 28.71 22.20
N GLU A 224 11.24 28.16 23.33
CA GLU A 224 11.61 26.81 23.77
C GLU A 224 11.23 25.74 22.73
N SER A 225 10.04 25.85 22.11
CA SER A 225 9.59 24.95 21.05
C SER A 225 10.45 25.11 19.79
N LYS A 226 10.79 26.34 19.41
CA LYS A 226 11.69 26.60 18.27
C LYS A 226 13.06 25.96 18.49
N PHE A 227 13.65 26.12 19.69
CA PHE A 227 14.93 25.51 20.02
C PHE A 227 14.87 23.97 20.02
N ASN A 228 13.78 23.40 20.51
CA ASN A 228 13.60 21.94 20.49
C ASN A 228 13.51 21.39 19.07
N ILE A 229 12.70 22.01 18.21
CA ILE A 229 12.58 21.66 16.78
C ILE A 229 13.95 21.78 16.10
N LEU A 230 14.65 22.89 16.28
CA LEU A 230 15.97 23.10 15.68
C LEU A 230 16.98 22.03 16.13
N ARG A 231 16.98 21.66 17.41
CA ARG A 231 17.85 20.61 17.94
C ARG A 231 17.59 19.27 17.29
N GLN A 232 16.31 18.89 17.12
CA GLN A 232 15.93 17.64 16.44
C GLN A 232 16.39 17.64 14.98
N ILE A 233 16.19 18.75 14.25
CA ILE A 233 16.65 18.91 12.86
C ILE A 233 18.17 18.75 12.77
N LEU A 234 18.93 19.47 13.61
CA LEU A 234 20.38 19.40 13.62
C LEU A 234 20.90 17.99 13.95
N HIS A 235 20.24 17.30 14.88
CA HIS A 235 20.58 15.92 15.20
C HIS A 235 20.37 15.01 13.99
N THR A 236 19.22 15.10 13.31
CA THR A 236 18.91 14.33 12.10
C THR A 236 19.94 14.58 11.00
N ILE A 237 20.24 15.86 10.72
CA ILE A 237 21.23 16.24 9.72
C ILE A 237 22.61 15.66 10.06
N SER A 238 23.00 15.69 11.34
CA SER A 238 24.29 15.10 11.79
C SER A 238 24.34 13.60 11.50
N LEU A 239 23.25 12.85 11.77
CA LEU A 239 23.18 11.41 11.50
C LEU A 239 23.30 11.11 9.99
N VAL A 240 22.61 11.89 9.19
CA VAL A 240 22.63 11.79 7.72
C VAL A 240 24.01 12.12 7.16
N HIS A 241 24.65 13.19 7.64
CA HIS A 241 26.00 13.60 7.22
C HIS A 241 27.06 12.56 7.58
N LYS A 242 26.96 11.88 8.72
CA LYS A 242 27.85 10.76 9.10
C LYS A 242 27.83 9.60 8.08
N ARG A 243 26.77 9.48 7.27
CA ARG A 243 26.67 8.51 6.17
C ARG A 243 27.20 9.06 4.84
N GLY A 244 27.83 10.23 4.84
CA GLY A 244 28.31 10.88 3.62
C GLY A 244 27.19 11.44 2.74
N ILE A 245 26.05 11.76 3.33
CA ILE A 245 24.86 12.12 2.62
C ILE A 245 24.48 13.58 2.97
N LEU A 246 24.35 14.49 1.98
CA LEU A 246 23.92 15.88 2.17
C LEU A 246 22.42 16.03 1.89
N HIS A 247 21.71 16.80 2.71
CA HIS A 247 20.25 17.02 2.55
C HIS A 247 19.92 17.96 1.38
N ARG A 248 20.63 19.03 1.20
CA ARG A 248 20.58 20.05 0.14
C ARG A 248 19.26 20.82 -0.06
N ASP A 249 18.13 20.34 0.42
CA ASP A 249 16.83 21.01 0.32
C ASP A 249 16.12 21.06 1.68
N LEU A 250 16.81 21.60 2.67
CA LEU A 250 16.24 21.79 3.99
C LEU A 250 15.36 23.05 4.00
N SER A 251 14.06 22.85 3.90
CA SER A 251 13.06 23.92 3.94
C SER A 251 11.93 23.58 4.91
N PRO A 252 11.17 24.54 5.42
CA PRO A 252 10.04 24.26 6.29
C PRO A 252 8.96 23.37 5.66
N THR A 253 8.87 23.29 4.35
CA THR A 253 7.95 22.41 3.61
C THR A 253 8.40 20.95 3.60
N ASN A 254 9.70 20.69 3.82
CA ASN A 254 10.33 19.37 3.82
C ASN A 254 10.65 18.88 5.24
N ILE A 255 10.11 19.55 6.24
CA ILE A 255 10.16 19.16 7.65
C ILE A 255 8.74 18.83 8.09
N PHE A 256 8.56 17.63 8.59
CA PHE A 256 7.28 17.03 8.91
C PHE A 256 7.17 16.73 10.39
N PHE A 257 5.95 16.74 10.90
CA PHE A 257 5.62 16.25 12.22
C PHE A 257 4.78 14.99 12.06
N ILE A 258 5.21 13.92 12.73
CA ILE A 258 4.53 12.63 12.76
C ILE A 258 4.54 12.12 14.19
N ASN A 259 3.37 12.04 14.82
CA ASN A 259 3.22 11.64 16.24
C ASN A 259 4.12 12.45 17.19
N GLY A 260 4.28 13.75 16.94
CA GLY A 260 5.11 14.64 17.75
C GLY A 260 6.63 14.56 17.48
N ILE A 261 7.07 13.70 16.57
CA ILE A 261 8.47 13.60 16.14
C ILE A 261 8.70 14.46 14.92
N VAL A 262 9.80 15.23 14.92
CA VAL A 262 10.23 16.00 13.77
C VAL A 262 10.97 15.09 12.81
N LYS A 263 10.43 14.93 11.60
CA LYS A 263 11.04 14.14 10.52
C LYS A 263 11.36 14.99 9.31
N THR A 264 12.34 14.56 8.52
CA THR A 264 12.67 15.20 7.25
C THR A 264 12.52 14.22 6.11
N THR A 265 12.08 14.73 4.95
CA THR A 265 12.29 14.03 3.68
C THR A 265 13.65 14.45 3.13
N ARG A 266 14.10 13.70 2.15
CA ARG A 266 15.23 14.07 1.33
C ARG A 266 14.75 14.40 -0.06
N GLU A 267 14.97 15.63 -0.50
CA GLU A 267 14.86 15.99 -1.91
C GLU A 267 16.25 16.21 -2.51
N ASN A 268 16.43 15.69 -3.64
CA ASN A 268 17.23 16.00 -4.84
C ASN A 268 18.65 16.59 -4.77
N ASP A 269 19.48 16.04 -5.65
CA ASP A 269 20.85 16.39 -6.02
C ASP A 269 21.96 15.87 -5.08
N MET A 270 21.91 14.55 -4.83
CA MET A 270 22.96 13.91 -4.05
C MET A 270 24.16 13.50 -4.89
N ILE A 271 25.26 14.16 -4.59
CA ILE A 271 26.59 13.62 -4.86
C ILE A 271 27.12 13.06 -3.54
N PRO A 272 27.59 11.81 -3.47
CA PRO A 272 28.31 11.33 -2.30
C PRO A 272 29.48 12.27 -2.04
N LEU A 273 29.73 12.58 -0.78
CA LEU A 273 31.01 13.18 -0.39
C LEU A 273 32.10 12.20 -0.82
N LYS A 274 33.01 12.63 -1.70
CA LYS A 274 34.21 11.87 -2.05
C LYS A 274 35.17 11.82 -0.87
#